data_c20e59fdfb4a4a22d5081da779b676e3
#
_entry.id   c20e59fdfb4a4a22d5081da779b676e3
#
_cell.length_a   1.000
_cell.length_b   1.000
_cell.length_c   1.000
_cell.angle_alpha   90.00
_cell.angle_beta   90.00
_cell.angle_gamma   90.00
#
_symmetry.space_group_name_H-M   'P 1'
#
loop_
_entity.id
_entity.type
_entity.pdbx_description
1 polymer ?
#
loop_
_entity_poly.entity_id
_entity_poly.type
_entity_poly.pdbx_seq_one_letter_code
_entity_poly.pdbx_strand_id
1 'polypeptide(L)'
;MTGSRSYDSSSIQALSPHQHLLKRISLTFGSESGDSGHPFSSQKSTAVREVVDNAVDEVSAGFGDRVRVTFFKDGSVQVEDSGRGIPVDSSMDANGRMVSGVFKALGIIQSGGKFGGSGFSAGLNGVGAASTNHLSRRMDVSVFRDGKRHRVSFQDGVPGFFDTEGDPDAGFTELGDYAYLEVSKDRRPKGERDLFPPGTTIR
;
A
#
# COMPACT_ATOMS: atom_id res chain seq x y z
N MET A 1 39.40 12.21 -30.63
CA MET A 1 38.17 13.02 -30.78
C MET A 1 37.25 12.68 -29.62
N THR A 2 37.30 13.46 -28.56
CA THR A 2 36.43 13.29 -27.35
C THR A 2 35.12 14.00 -27.64
N GLY A 3 34.09 13.22 -27.96
CA GLY A 3 32.76 13.74 -28.13
C GLY A 3 32.27 14.34 -26.81
N SER A 4 32.16 15.64 -26.73
CA SER A 4 31.48 16.38 -25.65
C SER A 4 30.03 15.94 -25.65
N ARG A 5 29.61 15.16 -24.64
CA ARG A 5 28.19 14.94 -24.40
C ARG A 5 27.59 16.28 -23.97
N SER A 6 26.74 16.85 -24.81
CA SER A 6 25.99 18.06 -24.44
C SER A 6 25.10 17.70 -23.24
N TYR A 7 25.25 18.46 -22.16
CA TYR A 7 24.33 18.39 -21.00
C TYR A 7 23.20 19.37 -21.27
N ASP A 8 22.10 18.85 -21.79
CA ASP A 8 20.90 19.63 -22.12
C ASP A 8 19.63 19.01 -21.48
N SER A 9 18.48 19.60 -21.70
CA SER A 9 17.21 19.14 -21.13
C SER A 9 16.84 17.69 -21.51
N SER A 10 17.34 17.18 -22.64
CA SER A 10 17.12 15.81 -23.07
C SER A 10 17.89 14.79 -22.22
N SER A 11 18.93 15.24 -21.52
CA SER A 11 19.69 14.41 -20.58
C SER A 11 18.97 14.21 -19.22
N ILE A 12 17.89 14.97 -18.97
CA ILE A 12 17.08 14.91 -17.75
C ILE A 12 15.92 13.94 -17.99
N GLN A 13 16.00 12.75 -17.42
CA GLN A 13 14.92 11.77 -17.49
C GLN A 13 13.96 11.94 -16.32
N ALA A 14 12.72 12.35 -16.60
CA ALA A 14 11.65 12.32 -15.59
C ALA A 14 11.27 10.86 -15.36
N LEU A 15 11.43 10.39 -14.12
CA LEU A 15 11.06 9.04 -13.70
C LEU A 15 9.68 9.09 -13.02
N SER A 16 8.85 8.05 -13.24
CA SER A 16 7.66 7.87 -12.44
C SER A 16 8.02 7.55 -10.97
N PRO A 17 7.10 7.75 -9.99
CA PRO A 17 7.35 7.40 -8.59
C PRO A 17 7.79 5.93 -8.43
N HIS A 18 7.18 5.00 -9.16
CA HIS A 18 7.57 3.60 -9.22
C HIS A 18 9.03 3.42 -9.72
N GLN A 19 9.40 4.05 -10.84
CA GLN A 19 10.77 3.98 -11.38
C GLN A 19 11.80 4.60 -10.42
N HIS A 20 11.44 5.69 -9.74
CA HIS A 20 12.29 6.29 -8.70
C HIS A 20 12.53 5.33 -7.54
N LEU A 21 11.47 4.64 -7.09
CA LEU A 21 11.56 3.67 -6.01
C LEU A 21 12.42 2.47 -6.41
N LEU A 22 12.22 1.90 -7.61
CA LEU A 22 13.02 0.78 -8.11
C LEU A 22 14.52 1.12 -8.20
N LYS A 23 14.87 2.33 -8.63
CA LYS A 23 16.27 2.77 -8.68
C LYS A 23 16.92 2.94 -7.30
N ARG A 24 16.14 3.07 -6.25
CA ARG A 24 16.60 3.31 -4.87
C ARG A 24 16.08 2.27 -3.87
N ILE A 25 15.60 1.14 -4.37
CA ILE A 25 14.97 0.11 -3.55
C ILE A 25 15.87 -0.35 -2.40
N SER A 26 17.16 -0.49 -2.64
CA SER A 26 18.13 -0.89 -1.63
C SER A 26 18.28 0.12 -0.49
N LEU A 27 17.99 1.40 -0.73
CA LEU A 27 18.03 2.44 0.32
C LEU A 27 16.79 2.38 1.21
N THR A 28 15.64 1.96 0.66
CA THR A 28 14.36 1.93 1.39
C THR A 28 14.10 0.57 2.02
N PHE A 29 14.43 -0.50 1.32
CA PHE A 29 14.09 -1.88 1.71
C PHE A 29 15.32 -2.78 1.96
N GLY A 30 16.54 -2.27 1.86
CA GLY A 30 17.76 -3.07 2.01
C GLY A 30 18.12 -3.87 0.76
N SER A 31 19.11 -4.78 0.88
CA SER A 31 19.57 -5.59 -0.23
C SER A 31 18.59 -6.72 -0.56
N GLU A 32 18.59 -7.17 -1.81
CA GLU A 32 17.73 -8.26 -2.28
C GLU A 32 18.05 -9.59 -1.56
N SER A 33 19.29 -9.83 -1.22
CA SER A 33 19.81 -11.07 -0.62
C SER A 33 19.85 -11.08 0.91
N GLY A 34 19.55 -9.95 1.55
CA GLY A 34 19.66 -9.88 3.02
C GLY A 34 21.08 -10.02 3.52
N ASP A 35 21.94 -9.05 3.21
CA ASP A 35 23.40 -9.05 3.45
C ASP A 35 23.83 -9.14 4.93
N SER A 36 22.88 -9.13 5.86
CA SER A 36 23.14 -9.15 7.32
C SER A 36 23.07 -10.54 7.95
N GLY A 37 22.91 -11.61 7.16
CA GLY A 37 22.72 -12.97 7.69
C GLY A 37 21.40 -13.18 8.45
N HIS A 38 20.55 -12.15 8.52
CA HIS A 38 19.24 -12.24 9.13
C HIS A 38 18.18 -12.62 8.08
N PRO A 39 17.37 -13.68 8.30
CA PRO A 39 16.35 -14.12 7.37
C PRO A 39 15.25 -13.09 7.10
N PHE A 40 15.15 -12.06 7.93
CA PHE A 40 14.16 -10.97 7.83
C PHE A 40 14.72 -9.66 7.21
N SER A 41 15.91 -9.69 6.65
CA SER A 41 16.55 -8.50 6.04
C SER A 41 16.32 -8.40 4.52
N SER A 42 15.61 -9.34 3.90
CA SER A 42 15.29 -9.26 2.48
C SER A 42 14.26 -8.15 2.21
N GLN A 43 14.31 -7.58 1.00
CA GLN A 43 13.34 -6.57 0.53
C GLN A 43 11.90 -7.02 0.71
N LYS A 44 11.60 -8.30 0.41
CA LYS A 44 10.26 -8.89 0.58
C LYS A 44 9.81 -8.89 2.04
N SER A 45 10.69 -9.29 2.94
CA SER A 45 10.39 -9.30 4.38
C SER A 45 10.17 -7.89 4.92
N THR A 46 10.95 -6.91 4.46
CA THR A 46 10.76 -5.50 4.82
C THR A 46 9.43 -4.98 4.30
N ALA A 47 9.05 -5.28 3.05
CA ALA A 47 7.78 -4.88 2.47
C ALA A 47 6.58 -5.43 3.27
N VAL A 48 6.61 -6.71 3.64
CA VAL A 48 5.56 -7.31 4.49
C VAL A 48 5.53 -6.65 5.87
N ARG A 49 6.70 -6.39 6.47
CA ARG A 49 6.81 -5.76 7.77
C ARG A 49 6.19 -4.36 7.79
N GLU A 50 6.39 -3.54 6.75
CA GLU A 50 5.79 -2.21 6.65
C GLU A 50 4.25 -2.25 6.73
N VAL A 51 3.62 -3.27 6.14
CA VAL A 51 2.17 -3.46 6.21
C VAL A 51 1.75 -3.96 7.61
N VAL A 52 2.52 -4.87 8.20
CA VAL A 52 2.27 -5.38 9.55
C VAL A 52 2.44 -4.27 10.59
N ASP A 53 3.48 -3.46 10.48
CA ASP A 53 3.76 -2.36 11.40
C ASP A 53 2.60 -1.34 11.41
N ASN A 54 2.01 -1.02 10.26
CA ASN A 54 0.82 -0.16 10.19
C ASN A 54 -0.39 -0.77 10.91
N ALA A 55 -0.62 -2.07 10.77
CA ALA A 55 -1.70 -2.76 11.48
C ALA A 55 -1.45 -2.79 13.01
N VAL A 56 -0.20 -3.00 13.42
CA VAL A 56 0.22 -2.98 14.83
C VAL A 56 0.12 -1.57 15.42
N ASP A 57 0.49 -0.54 14.66
CA ASP A 57 0.37 0.86 15.11
C ASP A 57 -1.08 1.24 15.39
N GLU A 58 -2.04 0.79 14.57
CA GLU A 58 -3.47 1.04 14.75
C GLU A 58 -3.97 0.40 16.05
N VAL A 59 -3.58 -0.85 16.32
CA VAL A 59 -3.89 -1.56 17.57
C VAL A 59 -3.20 -0.90 18.77
N SER A 60 -1.93 -0.53 18.64
CA SER A 60 -1.15 0.13 19.71
C SER A 60 -1.70 1.51 20.06
N ALA A 61 -2.33 2.19 19.11
CA ALA A 61 -3.04 3.44 19.31
C ALA A 61 -4.42 3.26 20.00
N GLY A 62 -4.80 2.02 20.31
CA GLY A 62 -6.06 1.69 21.00
C GLY A 62 -7.28 1.55 20.07
N PHE A 63 -7.05 1.46 18.76
CA PHE A 63 -8.12 1.32 17.76
C PHE A 63 -8.23 -0.14 17.27
N GLY A 64 -8.55 -1.04 18.15
CA GLY A 64 -8.66 -2.47 17.87
C GLY A 64 -7.79 -3.29 18.80
N ASP A 65 -7.84 -4.61 18.66
CA ASP A 65 -7.15 -5.54 19.56
C ASP A 65 -6.49 -6.72 18.84
N ARG A 66 -6.58 -6.76 17.49
CA ARG A 66 -6.12 -7.90 16.70
C ARG A 66 -5.44 -7.50 15.41
N VAL A 67 -4.38 -8.24 15.12
CA VAL A 67 -3.74 -8.30 13.80
C VAL A 67 -3.63 -9.77 13.41
N ARG A 68 -4.00 -10.11 12.18
CA ARG A 68 -3.82 -11.44 11.61
C ARG A 68 -2.95 -11.37 10.37
N VAL A 69 -1.92 -12.20 10.33
CA VAL A 69 -1.04 -12.35 9.15
C VAL A 69 -1.23 -13.76 8.59
N THR A 70 -1.57 -13.87 7.33
CA THR A 70 -1.80 -15.15 6.65
C THR A 70 -0.85 -15.28 5.46
N PHE A 71 -0.10 -16.37 5.42
CA PHE A 71 0.77 -16.74 4.30
C PHE A 71 0.05 -17.74 3.42
N PHE A 72 -0.07 -17.45 2.13
CA PHE A 72 -0.72 -18.33 1.17
C PHE A 72 0.30 -19.18 0.40
N LYS A 73 -0.17 -20.30 -0.17
CA LYS A 73 0.68 -21.21 -0.94
C LYS A 73 1.22 -20.60 -2.23
N ASP A 74 0.56 -19.60 -2.78
CA ASP A 74 0.98 -18.82 -3.95
C ASP A 74 2.09 -17.81 -3.64
N GLY A 75 2.53 -17.75 -2.36
CA GLY A 75 3.55 -16.82 -1.88
C GLY A 75 3.02 -15.44 -1.53
N SER A 76 1.71 -15.17 -1.68
CA SER A 76 1.12 -13.93 -1.22
C SER A 76 0.97 -13.90 0.31
N VAL A 77 0.91 -12.69 0.87
CA VAL A 77 0.71 -12.47 2.30
C VAL A 77 -0.49 -11.54 2.49
N GLN A 78 -1.36 -11.90 3.41
CA GLN A 78 -2.48 -11.06 3.82
C GLN A 78 -2.28 -10.57 5.25
N VAL A 79 -2.50 -9.28 5.46
CA VAL A 79 -2.49 -8.65 6.78
C VAL A 79 -3.87 -8.06 7.02
N GLU A 80 -4.45 -8.36 8.17
CA GLU A 80 -5.76 -7.89 8.59
C GLU A 80 -5.65 -7.27 9.98
N ASP A 81 -6.27 -6.13 10.17
CA ASP A 81 -6.41 -5.47 11.49
C ASP A 81 -7.89 -5.33 11.87
N SER A 82 -8.14 -5.18 13.17
CA SER A 82 -9.45 -4.86 13.73
C SER A 82 -9.57 -3.37 14.10
N GLY A 83 -8.79 -2.51 13.45
CA GLY A 83 -8.74 -1.08 13.70
C GLY A 83 -9.91 -0.30 13.09
N ARG A 84 -9.71 1.02 12.94
CA ARG A 84 -10.74 1.91 12.34
C ARG A 84 -10.97 1.69 10.85
N GLY A 85 -10.03 1.00 10.19
CA GLY A 85 -9.94 0.94 8.73
C GLY A 85 -9.40 2.24 8.13
N ILE A 86 -8.66 2.12 7.02
CA ILE A 86 -8.19 3.27 6.25
C ILE A 86 -9.37 4.18 5.88
N PRO A 87 -9.24 5.53 5.96
CA PRO A 87 -10.29 6.43 5.50
C PRO A 87 -10.72 6.14 4.06
N VAL A 88 -12.03 6.10 3.81
CA VAL A 88 -12.62 5.78 2.49
C VAL A 88 -13.22 6.99 1.80
N ASP A 89 -13.36 8.11 2.51
CA ASP A 89 -13.77 9.39 1.97
C ASP A 89 -12.74 9.93 0.99
N SER A 90 -13.18 10.82 0.10
CA SER A 90 -12.32 11.43 -0.91
C SER A 90 -12.01 12.87 -0.55
N SER A 91 -10.80 13.31 -0.87
CA SER A 91 -10.35 14.68 -0.70
C SER A 91 -9.23 15.01 -1.69
N MET A 92 -8.94 16.30 -1.88
CA MET A 92 -7.87 16.74 -2.79
C MET A 92 -6.50 16.28 -2.33
N ASP A 93 -5.67 15.82 -3.26
CA ASP A 93 -4.24 15.61 -3.05
C ASP A 93 -3.45 16.93 -3.24
N ALA A 94 -2.15 16.88 -3.07
CA ALA A 94 -1.27 18.06 -3.25
C ALA A 94 -1.25 18.60 -4.70
N ASN A 95 -1.69 17.80 -5.67
CA ASN A 95 -1.77 18.18 -7.08
C ASN A 95 -3.18 18.66 -7.49
N GLY A 96 -4.09 18.80 -6.51
CA GLY A 96 -5.48 19.21 -6.76
C GLY A 96 -6.36 18.11 -7.38
N ARG A 97 -5.98 16.83 -7.30
CA ARG A 97 -6.80 15.71 -7.77
C ARG A 97 -7.66 15.21 -6.62
N MET A 98 -8.92 14.90 -6.92
CA MET A 98 -9.78 14.17 -5.98
C MET A 98 -9.31 12.72 -5.89
N VAL A 99 -8.98 12.26 -4.68
CA VAL A 99 -8.48 10.91 -4.43
C VAL A 99 -9.10 10.34 -3.15
N SER A 100 -9.27 9.02 -3.08
CA SER A 100 -9.73 8.34 -1.87
C SER A 100 -8.64 8.35 -0.78
N GLY A 101 -9.06 8.24 0.49
CA GLY A 101 -8.12 8.06 1.59
C GLY A 101 -7.26 6.81 1.43
N VAL A 102 -7.81 5.74 0.84
CA VAL A 102 -7.05 4.51 0.52
C VAL A 102 -5.94 4.82 -0.47
N PHE A 103 -6.23 5.57 -1.55
CA PHE A 103 -5.19 5.96 -2.50
C PHE A 103 -4.16 6.91 -1.88
N LYS A 104 -4.58 7.82 -1.00
CA LYS A 104 -3.63 8.67 -0.26
C LYS A 104 -2.67 7.87 0.60
N ALA A 105 -3.18 6.86 1.30
CA ALA A 105 -2.39 6.04 2.21
C ALA A 105 -1.45 5.07 1.49
N LEU A 106 -1.87 4.51 0.37
CA LEU A 106 -1.18 3.38 -0.28
C LEU A 106 -0.67 3.69 -1.69
N GLY A 107 -1.26 4.65 -2.41
CA GLY A 107 -0.87 4.99 -3.79
C GLY A 107 0.10 6.15 -3.90
N ILE A 108 0.17 7.05 -2.90
CA ILE A 108 1.03 8.22 -2.93
C ILE A 108 2.29 7.98 -2.11
N ILE A 109 3.44 7.90 -2.79
CA ILE A 109 4.73 7.89 -2.11
C ILE A 109 5.02 9.30 -1.62
N GLN A 110 4.96 9.49 -0.32
CA GLN A 110 5.25 10.77 0.30
C GLN A 110 6.75 10.91 0.50
N SER A 111 7.39 11.73 -0.31
CA SER A 111 8.78 12.11 -0.12
C SER A 111 8.87 13.21 0.95
N GLY A 112 9.11 12.79 2.21
CA GLY A 112 9.63 13.61 3.29
C GLY A 112 9.04 15.00 3.46
N GLY A 113 7.87 15.12 4.11
CA GLY A 113 7.34 16.39 4.58
C GLY A 113 6.54 16.15 5.86
N LYS A 114 6.89 16.86 6.93
CA LYS A 114 6.15 16.87 8.18
C LYS A 114 4.71 17.27 7.91
N PHE A 115 3.77 16.33 7.92
CA PHE A 115 2.36 16.65 7.98
C PHE A 115 2.02 17.04 9.43
N GLY A 116 2.00 18.36 9.67
CA GLY A 116 1.38 18.91 10.85
C GLY A 116 -0.12 18.70 10.78
N GLY A 117 -0.68 17.94 11.71
CA GLY A 117 -2.12 17.84 11.92
C GLY A 117 -2.58 16.43 12.26
N SER A 118 -2.75 16.18 13.54
CA SER A 118 -3.64 15.20 14.18
C SER A 118 -3.92 13.88 13.44
N GLY A 119 -3.20 12.82 13.77
CA GLY A 119 -3.89 11.57 14.04
C GLY A 119 -3.80 10.44 13.05
N PHE A 120 -2.94 10.46 12.04
CA PHE A 120 -2.62 9.24 11.31
C PHE A 120 -1.09 9.10 11.23
N SER A 121 -0.54 8.32 12.14
CA SER A 121 0.85 7.88 12.04
C SER A 121 0.88 6.64 11.14
N ALA A 122 0.96 6.85 9.84
CA ALA A 122 1.28 5.78 8.92
C ALA A 122 2.79 5.49 9.02
N GLY A 123 3.19 4.72 10.02
CA GLY A 123 4.58 4.35 10.26
C GLY A 123 5.52 5.54 10.52
N LEU A 124 6.69 5.33 11.07
CA LEU A 124 7.70 6.37 11.41
C LEU A 124 8.08 7.31 10.24
N ASN A 125 7.82 6.92 8.98
CA ASN A 125 8.20 7.67 7.79
C ASN A 125 7.07 7.92 6.78
N GLY A 126 5.85 7.39 6.95
CA GLY A 126 4.71 7.59 6.02
C GLY A 126 4.91 7.09 4.59
N VAL A 127 5.96 6.31 4.35
CA VAL A 127 6.34 5.86 3.00
C VAL A 127 6.28 4.33 2.83
N GLY A 128 6.26 3.57 3.92
CA GLY A 128 6.45 2.12 3.89
C GLY A 128 5.37 1.38 3.10
N ALA A 129 4.11 1.52 3.48
CA ALA A 129 3.01 0.81 2.81
C ALA A 129 2.81 1.26 1.36
N ALA A 130 2.95 2.57 1.07
CA ALA A 130 2.91 3.07 -0.30
C ALA A 130 4.07 2.52 -1.14
N SER A 131 5.27 2.47 -0.58
CA SER A 131 6.42 1.87 -1.26
C SER A 131 6.22 0.37 -1.47
N THR A 132 5.67 -0.35 -0.48
CA THR A 132 5.30 -1.77 -0.62
C THR A 132 4.32 -1.96 -1.76
N ASN A 133 3.29 -1.11 -1.86
CA ASN A 133 2.33 -1.15 -2.96
C ASN A 133 3.02 -0.98 -4.33
N HIS A 134 3.87 0.02 -4.47
CA HIS A 134 4.58 0.26 -5.73
C HIS A 134 5.59 -0.85 -6.11
N LEU A 135 5.98 -1.70 -5.16
CA LEU A 135 6.86 -2.85 -5.40
C LEU A 135 6.09 -4.16 -5.57
N SER A 136 4.79 -4.13 -5.35
CA SER A 136 3.93 -5.31 -5.43
C SER A 136 3.33 -5.41 -6.83
N ARG A 137 3.48 -6.57 -7.48
CA ARG A 137 2.77 -6.88 -8.74
C ARG A 137 1.25 -6.80 -8.56
N ARG A 138 0.79 -7.09 -7.34
CA ARG A 138 -0.62 -7.03 -6.94
C ARG A 138 -0.73 -6.65 -5.47
N MET A 139 -1.62 -5.74 -5.17
CA MET A 139 -2.07 -5.47 -3.81
C MET A 139 -3.59 -5.30 -3.82
N ASP A 140 -4.30 -6.19 -3.16
CA ASP A 140 -5.74 -6.11 -2.96
C ASP A 140 -6.04 -5.48 -1.60
N VAL A 141 -6.85 -4.44 -1.58
CA VAL A 141 -7.23 -3.72 -0.37
C VAL A 141 -8.72 -3.80 -0.15
N SER A 142 -9.12 -4.19 1.05
CA SER A 142 -10.50 -4.14 1.50
C SER A 142 -10.58 -3.39 2.82
N VAL A 143 -11.41 -2.38 2.88
CA VAL A 143 -11.71 -1.64 4.09
C VAL A 143 -13.15 -1.91 4.50
N PHE A 144 -13.32 -2.35 5.74
CA PHE A 144 -14.63 -2.68 6.32
C PHE A 144 -15.05 -1.58 7.28
N ARG A 145 -16.08 -0.81 6.90
CA ARG A 145 -16.65 0.29 7.69
C ARG A 145 -18.15 0.40 7.47
N ASP A 146 -18.88 0.74 8.49
CA ASP A 146 -20.33 1.04 8.44
C ASP A 146 -21.17 -0.05 7.76
N GLY A 147 -20.80 -1.33 8.00
CA GLY A 147 -21.44 -2.50 7.39
C GLY A 147 -21.18 -2.67 5.88
N LYS A 148 -20.21 -1.95 5.35
CA LYS A 148 -19.81 -1.98 3.94
C LYS A 148 -18.37 -2.46 3.80
N ARG A 149 -18.08 -3.08 2.65
CA ARG A 149 -16.74 -3.35 2.14
C ARG A 149 -16.43 -2.36 1.04
N HIS A 150 -15.34 -1.63 1.20
CA HIS A 150 -14.77 -0.75 0.19
C HIS A 150 -13.53 -1.43 -0.36
N ARG A 151 -13.43 -1.58 -1.68
CA ARG A 151 -12.36 -2.34 -2.33
C ARG A 151 -11.71 -1.56 -3.45
N VAL A 152 -10.41 -1.73 -3.56
CA VAL A 152 -9.58 -1.36 -4.71
C VAL A 152 -8.39 -2.30 -4.75
N SER A 153 -7.90 -2.58 -5.94
CA SER A 153 -6.63 -3.29 -6.15
C SER A 153 -5.60 -2.34 -6.76
N PHE A 154 -4.34 -2.74 -6.67
CA PHE A 154 -3.25 -2.00 -7.28
C PHE A 154 -2.33 -2.97 -8.01
N GLN A 155 -1.77 -2.50 -9.12
CA GLN A 155 -0.65 -3.10 -9.81
C GLN A 155 0.47 -2.07 -9.91
N ASP A 156 1.64 -2.36 -9.32
CA ASP A 156 2.79 -1.45 -9.33
C ASP A 156 2.46 -0.02 -8.84
N GLY A 157 1.55 0.08 -7.85
CA GLY A 157 1.07 1.34 -7.27
C GLY A 157 -0.04 2.04 -8.05
N VAL A 158 -0.46 1.50 -9.20
CA VAL A 158 -1.55 2.02 -10.03
C VAL A 158 -2.87 1.40 -9.57
N PRO A 159 -3.93 2.20 -9.25
CA PRO A 159 -5.20 1.66 -8.80
C PRO A 159 -6.01 1.05 -9.93
N GLY A 160 -6.70 -0.04 -9.65
CA GLY A 160 -7.51 -0.76 -10.63
C GLY A 160 -8.23 -1.96 -10.02
N PHE A 161 -8.61 -2.88 -10.90
CA PHE A 161 -9.19 -4.16 -10.51
C PHE A 161 -8.60 -5.30 -11.34
N PHE A 162 -8.40 -6.44 -10.69
CA PHE A 162 -8.07 -7.68 -11.36
C PHE A 162 -9.33 -8.46 -11.72
N ASP A 163 -9.33 -9.11 -12.88
CA ASP A 163 -10.48 -9.89 -13.39
C ASP A 163 -10.84 -11.06 -12.47
N THR A 164 -9.84 -11.60 -11.75
CA THR A 164 -10.02 -12.70 -10.80
C THR A 164 -9.42 -12.34 -9.45
N GLU A 165 -10.21 -12.49 -8.40
CA GLU A 165 -9.76 -12.25 -7.02
C GLU A 165 -8.73 -13.31 -6.61
N GLY A 166 -7.59 -12.85 -6.09
CA GLY A 166 -6.52 -13.72 -5.57
C GLY A 166 -5.61 -14.37 -6.61
N ASP A 167 -5.88 -14.26 -7.90
CA ASP A 167 -4.98 -14.76 -8.95
C ASP A 167 -3.92 -13.69 -9.29
N PRO A 168 -2.62 -13.95 -9.04
CA PRO A 168 -1.56 -12.97 -9.32
C PRO A 168 -1.33 -12.71 -10.80
N ASP A 169 -1.80 -13.60 -11.68
CA ASP A 169 -1.64 -13.52 -13.12
C ASP A 169 -2.94 -13.08 -13.86
N ALA A 170 -3.99 -12.71 -13.10
CA ALA A 170 -5.23 -12.18 -13.67
C ALA A 170 -5.00 -10.89 -14.44
N GLY A 171 -5.82 -10.65 -15.46
CA GLY A 171 -5.84 -9.37 -16.17
C GLY A 171 -6.14 -8.21 -15.24
N PHE A 172 -5.50 -7.06 -15.45
CA PHE A 172 -5.67 -5.85 -14.66
C PHE A 172 -6.26 -4.72 -15.51
N THR A 173 -7.29 -4.08 -14.96
CA THR A 173 -7.91 -2.89 -15.55
C THR A 173 -7.64 -1.70 -14.67
N GLU A 174 -6.88 -0.73 -15.18
CA GLU A 174 -6.55 0.51 -14.48
C GLU A 174 -7.80 1.40 -14.31
N LEU A 175 -7.94 2.05 -13.15
CA LEU A 175 -8.92 3.08 -12.88
C LEU A 175 -8.38 4.45 -13.28
N GLY A 176 -9.15 5.20 -14.09
CA GLY A 176 -8.88 6.62 -14.35
C GLY A 176 -9.28 7.54 -13.20
N ASP A 177 -10.13 7.07 -12.31
CA ASP A 177 -10.63 7.82 -11.13
C ASP A 177 -9.98 7.29 -9.85
N TYR A 178 -9.06 8.06 -9.30
CA TYR A 178 -8.33 7.74 -8.07
C TYR A 178 -9.16 7.92 -6.79
N ALA A 179 -10.35 8.49 -6.89
CA ALA A 179 -11.31 8.58 -5.80
C ALA A 179 -12.24 7.36 -5.73
N TYR A 180 -12.30 6.56 -6.80
CA TYR A 180 -13.22 5.45 -6.89
C TYR A 180 -12.81 4.29 -5.97
N LEU A 181 -13.78 3.77 -5.23
CA LEU A 181 -13.72 2.51 -4.50
C LEU A 181 -14.97 1.70 -4.84
N GLU A 182 -14.80 0.43 -5.12
CA GLU A 182 -15.95 -0.47 -5.24
C GLU A 182 -16.59 -0.65 -3.85
N VAL A 183 -17.88 -0.38 -3.75
CA VAL A 183 -18.60 -0.48 -2.48
C VAL A 183 -19.62 -1.60 -2.54
N SER A 184 -19.55 -2.51 -1.58
CA SER A 184 -20.51 -3.60 -1.42
C SER A 184 -20.91 -3.76 0.05
N LYS A 185 -21.97 -4.55 0.31
CA LYS A 185 -22.33 -4.92 1.67
C LYS A 185 -21.26 -5.85 2.24
N ASP A 186 -20.89 -5.65 3.50
CA ASP A 186 -20.03 -6.60 4.22
C ASP A 186 -20.76 -7.95 4.36
N ARG A 187 -20.29 -8.96 3.63
CA ARG A 187 -20.86 -10.31 3.61
C ARG A 187 -20.03 -11.32 4.40
N ARG A 188 -19.02 -10.86 5.14
CA ARG A 188 -18.24 -11.78 5.99
C ARG A 188 -19.17 -12.51 6.96
N PRO A 189 -18.88 -13.79 7.28
CA PRO A 189 -19.61 -14.53 8.32
C PRO A 189 -19.63 -13.74 9.64
N LYS A 190 -20.69 -13.93 10.45
CA LYS A 190 -20.84 -13.20 11.71
C LYS A 190 -19.61 -13.35 12.61
N GLY A 191 -19.09 -14.57 12.80
CA GLY A 191 -17.90 -14.79 13.62
C GLY A 191 -16.66 -14.02 13.13
N GLU A 192 -16.48 -13.89 11.82
CA GLU A 192 -15.40 -13.08 11.22
C GLU A 192 -15.62 -11.58 11.49
N ARG A 193 -16.85 -11.09 11.35
CA ARG A 193 -17.20 -9.69 11.66
C ARG A 193 -17.09 -9.37 13.15
N ASP A 194 -17.33 -10.35 14.02
CA ASP A 194 -17.18 -10.19 15.47
C ASP A 194 -15.69 -10.12 15.86
N LEU A 195 -14.81 -10.81 15.11
CA LEU A 195 -13.36 -10.78 15.33
C LEU A 195 -12.70 -9.52 14.72
N PHE A 196 -13.17 -9.09 13.55
CA PHE A 196 -12.66 -7.92 12.82
C PHE A 196 -13.84 -7.02 12.43
N PRO A 197 -14.48 -6.28 13.39
CA PRO A 197 -15.71 -5.55 13.12
C PRO A 197 -15.53 -4.45 12.06
N PRO A 198 -14.82 -3.34 12.29
CA PRO A 198 -14.18 -2.52 11.26
C PRO A 198 -12.77 -3.03 11.02
N GLY A 199 -12.04 -2.46 10.08
CA GLY A 199 -10.64 -2.75 9.89
C GLY A 199 -10.22 -2.73 8.43
N THR A 200 -8.95 -3.03 8.21
CA THR A 200 -8.34 -3.12 6.87
C THR A 200 -7.82 -4.52 6.63
N THR A 201 -7.98 -5.00 5.40
CA THR A 201 -7.33 -6.21 4.88
C THR A 201 -6.52 -5.82 3.66
N ILE A 202 -5.22 -6.15 3.66
CA ILE A 202 -4.28 -5.97 2.55
C ILE A 202 -3.70 -7.34 2.20
N ARG A 203 -3.79 -7.73 0.92
CA ARG A 203 -3.17 -8.95 0.39
C ARG A 203 -2.31 -8.62 -0.81
#